data_17db9a189c4a560c7be8967cebf2a016
#
_entry.id   17db9a189c4a560c7be8967cebf2a016
#
_cell.length_a   1.000
_cell.length_b   1.000
_cell.length_c   1.000
_cell.angle_alpha   90.00
_cell.angle_beta   90.00
_cell.angle_gamma   90.00
#
_symmetry.space_group_name_H-M   'P 1'
#
loop_
_entity.id
_entity.type
_entity.pdbx_description
1 polymer ?
#
loop_
_entity_poly.entity_id
_entity_poly.type
_entity_poly.pdbx_seq_one_letter_code
_entity_poly.pdbx_strand_id
1 'polypeptide(L)'
;CIRVQSLINEEFGFLDKTKQKADFLAYFKKMCRSKDQKWTFVYQHFYNFVKGQCTFGEVNVDLCKKFREYLLNAKQLKHSNRPISLNSASGYYSTFRGLLKIAYRDKWLRENINDYLDKIEPQDVKKEYLTLDEVKQLAATPCDIPVLKAASLFACLTGLRISDILNLQWEDFTIAPDQGYCLRIRTQKTQTEATLPISYEAYELCGTPGTGEVFKGLKRSMINYPLKNWLKKAGITKPITFHGFRHSYAVIQ
;
A
#
# COMPACT_ATOMS: atom_id res chain seq x y z
N CYS A 1 -43.22 -0.56 23.60
CA CYS A 1 -42.19 -0.77 24.66
C CYS A 1 -40.75 -0.68 24.14
N ILE A 2 -40.35 -1.39 23.08
CA ILE A 2 -38.93 -1.42 22.57
C ILE A 2 -38.46 -0.03 22.12
N ARG A 3 -39.28 0.75 21.44
CA ARG A 3 -38.96 2.09 20.94
C ARG A 3 -38.77 3.13 22.04
N VAL A 4 -39.57 3.05 23.11
CA VAL A 4 -39.45 3.93 24.28
C VAL A 4 -38.18 3.60 25.06
N GLN A 5 -37.87 2.31 25.24
CA GLN A 5 -36.64 1.88 25.91
C GLN A 5 -35.38 2.29 25.09
N SER A 6 -35.44 2.26 23.76
CA SER A 6 -34.36 2.74 22.89
C SER A 6 -34.12 4.25 23.05
N LEU A 7 -35.18 5.05 23.11
CA LEU A 7 -35.10 6.50 23.33
C LEU A 7 -34.58 6.84 24.74
N ILE A 8 -35.04 6.14 25.77
CA ILE A 8 -34.51 6.29 27.14
C ILE A 8 -33.04 5.92 27.20
N ASN A 9 -32.63 4.84 26.54
CA ASN A 9 -31.22 4.44 26.49
C ASN A 9 -30.35 5.45 25.72
N GLU A 10 -30.87 6.09 24.66
CA GLU A 10 -30.17 7.18 23.94
C GLU A 10 -30.03 8.43 24.82
N GLU A 11 -31.07 8.83 25.53
CA GLU A 11 -31.14 10.05 26.34
C GLU A 11 -30.28 9.94 27.62
N PHE A 12 -30.24 8.77 28.25
CA PHE A 12 -29.47 8.50 29.47
C PHE A 12 -28.13 7.82 29.21
N GLY A 13 -27.71 7.66 27.95
CA GLY A 13 -26.40 7.07 27.58
C GLY A 13 -26.24 5.59 27.97
N PHE A 14 -27.36 4.88 28.19
CA PHE A 14 -27.36 3.43 28.42
C PHE A 14 -27.14 2.73 27.08
N LEU A 15 -26.10 1.91 26.99
CA LEU A 15 -25.91 1.04 25.83
C LEU A 15 -27.08 0.04 25.76
N ASP A 16 -27.65 -0.08 24.57
CA ASP A 16 -28.53 -1.18 24.25
C ASP A 16 -27.79 -2.49 24.52
N LYS A 17 -28.26 -3.29 25.47
CA LYS A 17 -27.69 -4.60 25.82
C LYS A 17 -27.52 -5.51 24.59
N THR A 18 -28.38 -5.32 23.58
CA THR A 18 -28.34 -6.02 22.30
C THR A 18 -27.10 -5.66 21.51
N LYS A 19 -26.71 -4.37 21.46
CA LYS A 19 -25.50 -3.92 20.78
C LYS A 19 -24.24 -4.42 21.48
N GLN A 20 -24.23 -4.46 22.81
CA GLN A 20 -23.08 -4.99 23.56
C GLN A 20 -22.83 -6.47 23.29
N LYS A 21 -23.88 -7.27 23.11
CA LYS A 21 -23.80 -8.70 22.80
C LYS A 21 -23.54 -8.99 21.33
N ALA A 22 -23.63 -7.99 20.45
CA ALA A 22 -23.40 -8.15 19.03
C ALA A 22 -21.95 -8.56 18.73
N ASP A 23 -21.78 -9.39 17.73
CA ASP A 23 -20.50 -9.94 17.32
C ASP A 23 -19.64 -8.87 16.61
N PHE A 24 -18.56 -8.44 17.26
CA PHE A 24 -17.60 -7.49 16.71
C PHE A 24 -16.80 -8.08 15.54
N LEU A 25 -16.48 -9.39 15.56
CA LEU A 25 -15.77 -10.03 14.47
C LEU A 25 -16.62 -10.08 13.19
N ALA A 26 -17.92 -10.35 13.30
CA ALA A 26 -18.83 -10.31 12.17
C ALA A 26 -18.92 -8.89 11.57
N TYR A 27 -18.98 -7.86 12.41
CA TYR A 27 -18.92 -6.45 11.99
C TYR A 27 -17.60 -6.14 11.27
N PHE A 28 -16.45 -6.51 11.85
CA PHE A 28 -15.15 -6.30 11.26
C PHE A 28 -15.03 -6.98 9.90
N LYS A 29 -15.43 -8.26 9.81
CA LYS A 29 -15.43 -9.03 8.56
C LYS A 29 -16.28 -8.38 7.47
N LYS A 30 -17.46 -7.82 7.86
CA LYS A 30 -18.31 -7.05 6.93
C LYS A 30 -17.56 -5.83 6.40
N MET A 31 -16.84 -5.08 7.25
CA MET A 31 -16.06 -3.93 6.84
C MET A 31 -14.93 -4.28 5.86
N CYS A 32 -14.29 -5.45 5.99
CA CYS A 32 -13.25 -5.89 5.08
C CYS A 32 -13.72 -6.04 3.62
N ARG A 33 -15.01 -6.29 3.37
CA ARG A 33 -15.54 -6.51 2.01
C ARG A 33 -15.41 -5.29 1.09
N SER A 34 -15.45 -4.09 1.65
CA SER A 34 -15.38 -2.81 0.91
C SER A 34 -14.02 -2.13 1.00
N LYS A 35 -13.01 -2.80 1.56
CA LYS A 35 -11.69 -2.24 1.85
C LYS A 35 -10.57 -3.05 1.16
N ASP A 36 -9.35 -2.51 1.23
CA ASP A 36 -8.17 -3.17 0.68
C ASP A 36 -7.77 -4.44 1.47
N GLN A 37 -6.86 -5.22 0.90
CA GLN A 37 -6.37 -6.48 1.48
C GLN A 37 -5.76 -6.31 2.88
N LYS A 38 -5.26 -5.12 3.22
CA LYS A 38 -4.68 -4.84 4.54
C LYS A 38 -5.71 -5.03 5.64
N TRP A 39 -6.98 -4.64 5.42
CA TRP A 39 -8.07 -4.85 6.37
C TRP A 39 -8.29 -6.34 6.69
N THR A 40 -8.19 -7.19 5.68
CA THR A 40 -8.28 -8.66 5.87
C THR A 40 -7.12 -9.19 6.72
N PHE A 41 -5.90 -8.69 6.53
CA PHE A 41 -4.78 -9.07 7.38
C PHE A 41 -4.97 -8.61 8.83
N VAL A 42 -5.45 -7.39 9.04
CA VAL A 42 -5.73 -6.88 10.39
C VAL A 42 -6.84 -7.69 11.06
N TYR A 43 -7.92 -8.01 10.31
CA TYR A 43 -8.97 -8.90 10.79
C TYR A 43 -8.42 -10.25 11.24
N GLN A 44 -7.58 -10.88 10.44
CA GLN A 44 -7.02 -12.19 10.77
C GLN A 44 -6.11 -12.15 12.01
N HIS A 45 -5.30 -11.09 12.15
CA HIS A 45 -4.50 -10.87 13.36
C HIS A 45 -5.40 -10.68 14.59
N PHE A 46 -6.44 -9.88 14.47
CA PHE A 46 -7.38 -9.64 15.56
C PHE A 46 -8.15 -10.92 15.92
N TYR A 47 -8.63 -11.66 14.91
CA TYR A 47 -9.30 -12.94 15.09
C TYR A 47 -8.43 -13.94 15.87
N ASN A 48 -7.16 -14.06 15.50
CA ASN A 48 -6.21 -14.93 16.20
C ASN A 48 -5.95 -14.46 17.64
N PHE A 49 -5.85 -13.16 17.85
CA PHE A 49 -5.63 -12.54 19.17
C PHE A 49 -6.79 -12.82 20.12
N VAL A 50 -8.05 -12.66 19.67
CA VAL A 50 -9.25 -12.92 20.48
C VAL A 50 -9.72 -14.36 20.41
N LYS A 51 -8.97 -15.27 19.78
CA LYS A 51 -9.27 -16.70 19.64
C LYS A 51 -10.63 -16.98 19.01
N GLY A 52 -11.02 -16.14 18.05
CA GLY A 52 -12.24 -16.35 17.25
C GLY A 52 -13.54 -15.86 17.87
N GLN A 53 -13.53 -15.19 19.01
CA GLN A 53 -14.74 -14.66 19.67
C GLN A 53 -14.46 -13.26 20.24
N CYS A 54 -15.35 -12.32 19.95
CA CYS A 54 -15.31 -10.97 20.52
C CYS A 54 -16.64 -10.27 20.28
N THR A 55 -17.27 -9.79 21.34
CA THR A 55 -18.47 -8.96 21.29
C THR A 55 -18.12 -7.48 21.37
N PHE A 56 -19.03 -6.57 21.01
CA PHE A 56 -18.82 -5.14 21.18
C PHE A 56 -18.62 -4.72 22.65
N GLY A 57 -19.24 -5.43 23.60
CA GLY A 57 -19.07 -5.19 25.03
C GLY A 57 -17.65 -5.47 25.54
N GLU A 58 -16.92 -6.36 24.86
CA GLU A 58 -15.53 -6.68 25.19
C GLU A 58 -14.53 -5.70 24.57
N VAL A 59 -14.95 -4.92 23.56
CA VAL A 59 -14.09 -3.93 22.90
C VAL A 59 -13.96 -2.70 23.80
N ASN A 60 -12.91 -2.67 24.59
CA ASN A 60 -12.58 -1.58 25.50
C ASN A 60 -11.11 -1.15 25.33
N VAL A 61 -10.70 -0.11 26.05
CA VAL A 61 -9.33 0.45 25.98
C VAL A 61 -8.27 -0.61 26.31
N ASP A 62 -8.49 -1.46 27.31
CA ASP A 62 -7.54 -2.50 27.73
C ASP A 62 -7.35 -3.55 26.64
N LEU A 63 -8.42 -4.07 26.05
CA LEU A 63 -8.35 -5.00 24.92
C LEU A 63 -7.57 -4.40 23.75
N CYS A 64 -7.82 -3.13 23.43
CA CYS A 64 -7.15 -2.45 22.31
C CYS A 64 -5.66 -2.22 22.59
N LYS A 65 -5.27 -1.92 23.83
CA LYS A 65 -3.85 -1.85 24.24
C LYS A 65 -3.19 -3.23 24.17
N LYS A 66 -3.83 -4.29 24.64
CA LYS A 66 -3.32 -5.66 24.51
C LYS A 66 -3.17 -6.09 23.05
N PHE A 67 -4.09 -5.69 22.17
CA PHE A 67 -3.94 -5.96 20.74
C PHE A 67 -2.77 -5.19 20.11
N ARG A 68 -2.48 -3.96 20.58
CA ARG A 68 -1.28 -3.21 20.18
C ARG A 68 -0.02 -4.00 20.52
N GLU A 69 0.10 -4.50 21.75
CA GLU A 69 1.26 -5.30 22.21
C GLU A 69 1.36 -6.64 21.45
N TYR A 70 0.21 -7.28 21.17
CA TYR A 70 0.18 -8.45 20.31
C TYR A 70 0.78 -8.16 18.93
N LEU A 71 0.41 -7.05 18.29
CA LEU A 71 0.94 -6.70 16.96
C LEU A 71 2.43 -6.43 16.97
N LEU A 72 2.99 -5.85 18.03
CA LEU A 72 4.43 -5.62 18.15
C LEU A 72 5.25 -6.93 18.18
N ASN A 73 4.64 -8.03 18.62
CA ASN A 73 5.24 -9.36 18.72
C ASN A 73 4.68 -10.37 17.71
N ALA A 74 3.77 -9.95 16.83
CA ALA A 74 3.08 -10.83 15.91
C ALA A 74 4.00 -11.35 14.80
N LYS A 75 3.69 -12.56 14.33
CA LYS A 75 4.36 -13.17 13.18
C LYS A 75 3.52 -12.98 11.90
N GLN A 76 4.18 -13.08 10.75
CA GLN A 76 3.50 -12.98 9.45
C GLN A 76 2.50 -14.14 9.28
N LEU A 77 1.30 -13.85 8.79
CA LEU A 77 0.25 -14.87 8.61
C LEU A 77 0.63 -15.99 7.64
N LYS A 78 1.44 -15.67 6.60
CA LYS A 78 1.90 -16.64 5.60
C LYS A 78 3.23 -17.31 5.96
N HIS A 79 4.03 -16.68 6.82
CA HIS A 79 5.37 -17.12 7.19
C HIS A 79 5.51 -17.04 8.72
N SER A 80 4.96 -18.05 9.40
CA SER A 80 4.84 -18.07 10.86
C SER A 80 6.16 -17.94 11.64
N ASN A 81 7.30 -18.14 10.98
CA ASN A 81 8.62 -18.00 11.61
C ASN A 81 9.20 -16.58 11.51
N ARG A 82 8.57 -15.68 10.75
CA ARG A 82 9.04 -14.31 10.56
C ARG A 82 8.16 -13.31 11.30
N PRO A 83 8.74 -12.41 12.12
CA PRO A 83 7.96 -11.33 12.73
C PRO A 83 7.43 -10.39 11.64
N ILE A 84 6.33 -9.69 11.92
CA ILE A 84 5.93 -8.55 11.11
C ILE A 84 6.89 -7.38 11.39
N SER A 85 7.13 -6.53 10.39
CA SER A 85 7.94 -5.32 10.60
C SER A 85 7.19 -4.31 11.47
N LEU A 86 7.93 -3.45 12.18
CA LEU A 86 7.33 -2.37 12.98
C LEU A 86 6.40 -1.49 12.13
N ASN A 87 6.78 -1.19 10.89
CA ASN A 87 5.94 -0.43 9.96
C ASN A 87 4.65 -1.16 9.56
N SER A 88 4.69 -2.51 9.47
CA SER A 88 3.47 -3.31 9.27
C SER A 88 2.58 -3.27 10.50
N ALA A 89 3.16 -3.44 11.72
CA ALA A 89 2.43 -3.34 12.98
C ALA A 89 1.76 -1.96 13.13
N SER A 90 2.49 -0.88 12.86
CA SER A 90 1.98 0.49 12.85
C SER A 90 0.80 0.65 11.88
N GLY A 91 0.98 0.19 10.63
CA GLY A 91 -0.07 0.25 9.62
C GLY A 91 -1.30 -0.59 9.97
N TYR A 92 -1.11 -1.77 10.57
CA TYR A 92 -2.22 -2.64 11.02
C TYR A 92 -2.98 -2.03 12.19
N TYR A 93 -2.25 -1.52 13.18
CA TYR A 93 -2.89 -0.87 14.32
C TYR A 93 -3.63 0.42 13.93
N SER A 94 -3.06 1.21 13.02
CA SER A 94 -3.73 2.38 12.46
C SER A 94 -5.05 2.01 11.74
N THR A 95 -5.05 0.90 10.99
CA THR A 95 -6.27 0.38 10.34
C THR A 95 -7.30 -0.07 11.37
N PHE A 96 -6.89 -0.76 12.43
CA PHE A 96 -7.76 -1.17 13.53
C PHE A 96 -8.37 0.04 14.26
N ARG A 97 -7.56 1.06 14.56
CA ARG A 97 -8.07 2.33 15.12
C ARG A 97 -9.07 3.03 14.19
N GLY A 98 -8.86 2.93 12.86
CA GLY A 98 -9.81 3.40 11.86
C GLY A 98 -11.16 2.65 11.95
N LEU A 99 -11.14 1.33 12.17
CA LEU A 99 -12.35 0.53 12.40
C LEU A 99 -13.10 0.99 13.67
N LEU A 100 -12.38 1.20 14.77
CA LEU A 100 -12.99 1.68 16.03
C LEU A 100 -13.65 3.05 15.83
N LYS A 101 -13.02 3.96 15.07
CA LYS A 101 -13.59 5.26 14.73
C LYS A 101 -14.89 5.13 13.93
N ILE A 102 -14.93 4.19 12.97
CA ILE A 102 -16.16 3.91 12.21
C ILE A 102 -17.23 3.33 13.13
N ALA A 103 -16.90 2.36 13.97
CA ALA A 103 -17.83 1.74 14.92
C ALA A 103 -18.40 2.75 15.92
N TYR A 104 -17.59 3.70 16.39
CA TYR A 104 -18.07 4.80 17.23
C TYR A 104 -19.03 5.72 16.48
N ARG A 105 -18.67 6.18 15.27
CA ARG A 105 -19.52 7.01 14.42
C ARG A 105 -20.87 6.33 14.12
N ASP A 106 -20.83 5.02 13.89
CA ASP A 106 -22.02 4.20 13.60
C ASP A 106 -22.78 3.80 14.89
N LYS A 107 -22.43 4.40 16.05
CA LYS A 107 -23.08 4.22 17.37
C LYS A 107 -23.09 2.76 17.88
N TRP A 108 -22.06 1.99 17.51
CA TRP A 108 -21.79 0.66 18.08
C TRP A 108 -20.94 0.73 19.36
N LEU A 109 -20.08 1.73 19.46
CA LEU A 109 -19.27 2.02 20.66
C LEU A 109 -19.83 3.26 21.36
N ARG A 110 -19.81 3.26 22.69
CA ARG A 110 -20.29 4.36 23.52
C ARG A 110 -19.39 5.59 23.46
N GLU A 111 -18.09 5.36 23.45
CA GLU A 111 -17.07 6.39 23.47
C GLU A 111 -16.05 6.19 22.35
N ASN A 112 -15.33 7.25 22.01
CA ASN A 112 -14.23 7.16 21.06
C ASN A 112 -13.00 6.56 21.76
N ILE A 113 -12.90 5.25 21.77
CA ILE A 113 -11.78 4.52 22.40
C ILE A 113 -10.41 5.04 21.92
N ASN A 114 -10.33 5.58 20.69
CA ASN A 114 -9.07 6.11 20.13
C ASN A 114 -8.46 7.27 20.92
N ASP A 115 -9.25 7.99 21.73
CA ASP A 115 -8.77 9.12 22.53
C ASP A 115 -7.84 8.64 23.66
N TYR A 116 -7.90 7.35 24.00
CA TYR A 116 -7.13 6.71 25.04
C TYR A 116 -6.02 5.77 24.50
N LEU A 117 -5.81 5.75 23.17
CA LEU A 117 -4.89 4.81 22.52
C LEU A 117 -3.70 5.52 21.89
N ASP A 118 -2.50 5.12 22.31
CA ASP A 118 -1.26 5.54 21.66
C ASP A 118 -1.09 4.86 20.30
N LYS A 119 -0.46 5.56 19.37
CA LYS A 119 -0.06 4.99 18.08
C LYS A 119 1.11 4.02 18.26
N ILE A 120 1.32 3.17 17.28
CA ILE A 120 2.63 2.53 17.08
C ILE A 120 3.38 3.43 16.12
N GLU A 121 4.46 4.05 16.61
CA GLU A 121 5.28 4.92 15.76
C GLU A 121 6.01 4.08 14.71
N PRO A 122 5.94 4.46 13.43
CA PRO A 122 6.68 3.77 12.38
C PRO A 122 8.17 4.05 12.51
N GLN A 123 8.98 3.11 12.07
CA GLN A 123 10.43 3.31 11.94
C GLN A 123 10.73 3.91 10.58
N ASP A 124 11.56 4.94 10.55
CA ASP A 124 12.10 5.46 9.30
C ASP A 124 13.03 4.43 8.68
N VAL A 125 12.73 4.08 7.44
CA VAL A 125 13.55 3.17 6.63
C VAL A 125 14.24 3.98 5.56
N LYS A 126 15.58 3.96 5.56
CA LYS A 126 16.38 4.54 4.50
C LYS A 126 15.95 3.92 3.16
N LYS A 127 15.53 4.77 2.23
CA LYS A 127 15.15 4.35 0.89
C LYS A 127 16.39 4.39 0.02
N GLU A 128 16.81 3.23 -0.45
CA GLU A 128 17.93 3.14 -1.38
C GLU A 128 17.50 3.58 -2.78
N TYR A 129 18.41 4.26 -3.46
CA TYR A 129 18.27 4.74 -4.82
C TYR A 129 19.59 4.59 -5.57
N LEU A 130 19.54 4.65 -6.90
CA LEU A 130 20.71 4.65 -7.76
C LEU A 130 21.19 6.09 -8.03
N THR A 131 22.48 6.28 -8.01
CA THR A 131 23.12 7.49 -8.53
C THR A 131 23.05 7.51 -10.05
N LEU A 132 23.33 8.66 -10.68
CA LEU A 132 23.36 8.76 -12.14
C LEU A 132 24.37 7.78 -12.76
N ASP A 133 25.55 7.61 -12.15
CA ASP A 133 26.58 6.70 -12.65
C ASP A 133 26.13 5.23 -12.53
N GLU A 134 25.45 4.87 -11.44
CA GLU A 134 24.86 3.54 -11.28
C GLU A 134 23.74 3.27 -12.30
N VAL A 135 22.94 4.29 -12.65
CA VAL A 135 21.93 4.17 -13.73
C VAL A 135 22.59 3.98 -15.08
N LYS A 136 23.68 4.73 -15.40
CA LYS A 136 24.46 4.55 -16.63
C LYS A 136 25.09 3.16 -16.69
N GLN A 137 25.68 2.69 -15.58
CA GLN A 137 26.23 1.34 -15.46
C GLN A 137 25.18 0.26 -15.69
N LEU A 138 24.00 0.43 -15.09
CA LEU A 138 22.87 -0.48 -15.28
C LEU A 138 22.38 -0.48 -16.73
N ALA A 139 22.31 0.70 -17.36
CA ALA A 139 21.94 0.83 -18.78
C ALA A 139 22.95 0.14 -19.71
N ALA A 140 24.24 0.22 -19.42
CA ALA A 140 25.29 -0.46 -20.19
C ALA A 140 25.29 -1.99 -20.00
N THR A 141 24.73 -2.49 -18.87
CA THR A 141 24.75 -3.92 -18.54
C THR A 141 23.68 -4.69 -19.34
N PRO A 142 24.02 -5.81 -20.01
CA PRO A 142 23.06 -6.66 -20.69
C PRO A 142 22.03 -7.23 -19.71
N CYS A 143 20.75 -7.22 -20.12
CA CYS A 143 19.64 -7.81 -19.38
C CYS A 143 19.00 -8.92 -20.20
N ASP A 144 18.79 -10.08 -19.58
CA ASP A 144 18.18 -11.23 -20.26
C ASP A 144 16.70 -10.98 -20.64
N ILE A 145 16.09 -9.92 -20.08
CA ILE A 145 14.71 -9.54 -20.35
C ILE A 145 14.69 -8.08 -20.83
N PRO A 146 14.71 -7.84 -22.15
CA PRO A 146 14.80 -6.48 -22.72
C PRO A 146 13.69 -5.55 -22.25
N VAL A 147 12.45 -6.03 -22.16
CA VAL A 147 11.32 -5.22 -21.70
C VAL A 147 11.46 -4.80 -20.23
N LEU A 148 12.06 -5.62 -19.38
CA LEU A 148 12.36 -5.25 -17.99
C LEU A 148 13.41 -4.14 -17.94
N LYS A 149 14.46 -4.24 -18.76
CA LYS A 149 15.52 -3.20 -18.87
C LYS A 149 14.90 -1.88 -19.29
N ALA A 150 14.16 -1.86 -20.39
CA ALA A 150 13.53 -0.65 -20.93
C ALA A 150 12.58 -0.01 -19.90
N ALA A 151 11.67 -0.78 -19.30
CA ALA A 151 10.73 -0.29 -18.29
C ALA A 151 11.43 0.23 -17.01
N SER A 152 12.53 -0.40 -16.59
CA SER A 152 13.29 0.02 -15.42
C SER A 152 14.00 1.35 -15.64
N LEU A 153 14.66 1.51 -16.79
CA LEU A 153 15.32 2.77 -17.16
C LEU A 153 14.28 3.88 -17.38
N PHE A 154 13.16 3.55 -18.01
CA PHE A 154 12.03 4.47 -18.15
C PHE A 154 11.52 4.95 -16.78
N ALA A 155 11.44 4.05 -15.79
CA ALA A 155 11.07 4.44 -14.42
C ALA A 155 12.11 5.38 -13.77
N CYS A 156 13.40 5.23 -14.10
CA CYS A 156 14.46 6.16 -13.65
C CYS A 156 14.35 7.54 -14.28
N LEU A 157 13.81 7.64 -15.50
CA LEU A 157 13.70 8.90 -16.25
C LEU A 157 12.35 9.61 -16.08
N THR A 158 11.32 8.91 -15.61
CA THR A 158 9.95 9.46 -15.50
C THR A 158 9.40 9.47 -14.08
N GLY A 159 10.01 8.69 -13.19
CA GLY A 159 9.52 8.51 -11.83
C GLY A 159 8.15 7.81 -11.73
N LEU A 160 7.65 7.17 -12.78
CA LEU A 160 6.38 6.45 -12.75
C LEU A 160 6.41 5.22 -11.85
N ARG A 161 5.27 4.84 -11.31
CA ARG A 161 5.14 3.60 -10.54
C ARG A 161 5.05 2.41 -11.49
N ILE A 162 5.47 1.23 -11.02
CA ILE A 162 5.32 0.00 -11.81
C ILE A 162 3.87 -0.26 -12.24
N SER A 163 2.87 0.11 -11.42
CA SER A 163 1.47 -0.03 -11.81
C SER A 163 1.09 0.85 -13.00
N ASP A 164 1.67 2.04 -13.07
CA ASP A 164 1.40 2.99 -14.14
C ASP A 164 2.13 2.55 -15.42
N ILE A 165 3.37 2.08 -15.30
CA ILE A 165 4.17 1.55 -16.43
C ILE A 165 3.56 0.27 -17.03
N LEU A 166 3.02 -0.63 -16.19
CA LEU A 166 2.36 -1.86 -16.66
C LEU A 166 1.09 -1.60 -17.47
N ASN A 167 0.45 -0.46 -17.27
CA ASN A 167 -0.79 -0.10 -17.97
C ASN A 167 -0.59 1.05 -18.96
N LEU A 168 0.66 1.47 -19.21
CA LEU A 168 0.97 2.56 -20.11
C LEU A 168 0.64 2.15 -21.56
N GLN A 169 -0.14 2.99 -22.23
CA GLN A 169 -0.56 2.79 -23.62
C GLN A 169 0.11 3.81 -24.54
N TRP A 170 0.28 3.49 -25.79
CA TRP A 170 0.79 4.43 -26.80
C TRP A 170 -0.15 5.65 -26.96
N GLU A 171 -1.42 5.47 -26.71
CA GLU A 171 -2.45 6.50 -26.74
C GLU A 171 -2.30 7.54 -25.60
N ASP A 172 -1.51 7.21 -24.56
CA ASP A 172 -1.21 8.14 -23.46
C ASP A 172 -0.17 9.19 -23.85
N PHE A 173 0.56 8.99 -24.96
CA PHE A 173 1.57 9.93 -25.43
C PHE A 173 0.91 11.07 -26.21
N THR A 174 1.37 12.28 -25.93
CA THR A 174 0.98 13.50 -26.64
C THR A 174 2.21 14.35 -26.94
N ILE A 175 2.15 15.12 -28.00
CA ILE A 175 3.16 16.13 -28.34
C ILE A 175 2.71 17.47 -27.77
N ALA A 176 3.54 18.09 -26.95
CA ALA A 176 3.29 19.44 -26.43
C ALA A 176 3.48 20.50 -27.53
N PRO A 177 2.97 21.75 -27.33
CA PRO A 177 3.12 22.83 -28.32
C PRO A 177 4.59 23.17 -28.67
N ASP A 178 5.53 22.92 -27.74
CA ASP A 178 6.98 23.08 -27.93
C ASP A 178 7.66 21.88 -28.61
N GLN A 179 6.86 20.95 -29.14
CA GLN A 179 7.28 19.67 -29.74
C GLN A 179 7.93 18.67 -28.75
N GLY A 180 7.83 18.91 -27.45
CA GLY A 180 8.25 17.97 -26.41
C GLY A 180 7.24 16.82 -26.26
N TYR A 181 7.74 15.67 -25.77
CA TYR A 181 6.88 14.51 -25.48
C TYR A 181 6.24 14.67 -24.10
N CYS A 182 4.94 14.37 -24.02
CA CYS A 182 4.19 14.36 -22.76
C CYS A 182 3.41 13.06 -22.61
N LEU A 183 3.21 12.63 -21.37
CA LEU A 183 2.32 11.54 -21.00
C LEU A 183 1.08 12.09 -20.32
N ARG A 184 -0.10 11.75 -20.83
CA ARG A 184 -1.39 11.95 -20.14
C ARG A 184 -1.81 10.64 -19.53
N ILE A 185 -1.63 10.53 -18.22
CA ILE A 185 -1.95 9.30 -17.51
C ILE A 185 -2.90 9.57 -16.36
N ARG A 186 -3.77 8.59 -16.12
CA ARG A 186 -4.52 8.52 -14.87
C ARG A 186 -3.81 7.57 -13.92
N THR A 187 -3.20 8.14 -12.89
CA THR A 187 -2.38 7.34 -11.95
C THR A 187 -3.23 6.32 -11.22
N GLN A 188 -2.82 5.06 -11.23
CA GLN A 188 -3.59 3.93 -10.67
C GLN A 188 -3.86 4.07 -9.17
N LYS A 189 -2.93 4.66 -8.42
CA LYS A 189 -3.05 4.75 -6.96
C LYS A 189 -3.97 5.88 -6.49
N THR A 190 -3.89 7.05 -7.12
CA THR A 190 -4.61 8.26 -6.67
C THR A 190 -5.79 8.61 -7.56
N GLN A 191 -5.95 7.91 -8.70
CA GLN A 191 -6.98 8.19 -9.71
C GLN A 191 -6.95 9.64 -10.22
N THR A 192 -5.77 10.29 -10.13
CA THR A 192 -5.56 11.68 -10.55
C THR A 192 -5.03 11.68 -11.99
N GLU A 193 -5.59 12.50 -12.84
CA GLU A 193 -5.05 12.78 -14.16
C GLU A 193 -3.82 13.68 -14.02
N ALA A 194 -2.75 13.32 -14.72
CA ALA A 194 -1.51 14.08 -14.76
C ALA A 194 -0.96 14.11 -16.16
N THR A 195 -0.48 15.28 -16.57
CA THR A 195 0.33 15.44 -17.78
C THR A 195 1.79 15.60 -17.34
N LEU A 196 2.64 14.69 -17.75
CA LEU A 196 4.05 14.64 -17.38
C LEU A 196 4.89 14.87 -18.63
N PRO A 197 5.72 15.91 -18.70
CA PRO A 197 6.73 16.02 -19.74
C PRO A 197 7.76 14.88 -19.55
N ILE A 198 8.21 14.31 -20.63
CA ILE A 198 9.25 13.27 -20.63
C ILE A 198 10.37 13.65 -21.59
N SER A 199 11.58 13.21 -21.28
CA SER A 199 12.72 13.43 -22.17
C SER A 199 12.65 12.55 -23.41
N TYR A 200 13.38 12.93 -24.45
CA TYR A 200 13.50 12.15 -25.67
C TYR A 200 14.07 10.75 -25.40
N GLU A 201 15.05 10.65 -24.51
CA GLU A 201 15.65 9.37 -24.11
C GLU A 201 14.63 8.44 -23.43
N ALA A 202 13.74 9.02 -22.61
CA ALA A 202 12.66 8.25 -22.01
C ALA A 202 11.68 7.74 -23.09
N TYR A 203 11.36 8.56 -24.09
CA TYR A 203 10.50 8.16 -25.19
C TYR A 203 11.13 7.05 -26.04
N GLU A 204 12.44 7.15 -26.35
CA GLU A 204 13.17 6.11 -27.10
C GLU A 204 13.17 4.75 -26.41
N LEU A 205 13.19 4.70 -25.07
CA LEU A 205 13.10 3.45 -24.30
C LEU A 205 11.77 2.71 -24.52
N CYS A 206 10.73 3.41 -24.98
CA CYS A 206 9.44 2.80 -25.31
C CYS A 206 9.49 1.97 -26.60
N GLY A 207 10.50 2.19 -27.45
CA GLY A 207 10.64 1.50 -28.74
C GLY A 207 9.84 2.14 -29.86
N THR A 208 9.45 1.34 -30.84
CA THR A 208 8.70 1.83 -32.01
C THR A 208 7.25 2.16 -31.64
N PRO A 209 6.76 3.37 -31.97
CA PRO A 209 5.38 3.76 -31.75
C PRO A 209 4.39 2.77 -32.38
N GLY A 210 3.29 2.52 -31.66
CA GLY A 210 2.28 1.57 -32.07
C GLY A 210 0.93 1.86 -31.44
N THR A 211 0.16 0.82 -31.13
CA THR A 211 -1.11 0.88 -30.43
C THR A 211 -1.11 -0.08 -29.24
N GLY A 212 -1.86 0.28 -28.20
CA GLY A 212 -1.98 -0.53 -26.99
C GLY A 212 -0.75 -0.44 -26.07
N GLU A 213 -0.45 -1.52 -25.34
CA GLU A 213 0.59 -1.54 -24.31
C GLU A 213 1.99 -1.19 -24.85
N VAL A 214 2.66 -0.22 -24.21
CA VAL A 214 4.02 0.21 -24.54
C VAL A 214 5.05 -0.87 -24.15
N PHE A 215 5.01 -1.33 -22.91
CA PHE A 215 5.93 -2.36 -22.42
C PHE A 215 5.28 -3.75 -22.49
N LYS A 216 4.91 -4.14 -23.71
CA LYS A 216 4.23 -5.40 -23.98
C LYS A 216 5.00 -6.60 -23.45
N GLY A 217 4.29 -7.44 -22.65
CA GLY A 217 4.89 -8.61 -22.03
C GLY A 217 5.60 -8.37 -20.69
N LEU A 218 5.67 -7.13 -20.19
CA LEU A 218 6.17 -6.84 -18.85
C LEU A 218 5.23 -7.44 -17.79
N LYS A 219 5.79 -8.17 -16.82
CA LYS A 219 5.03 -8.81 -15.74
C LYS A 219 5.57 -8.42 -14.36
N ARG A 220 4.69 -8.33 -13.36
CA ARG A 220 5.09 -8.07 -11.97
C ARG A 220 6.11 -9.08 -11.40
N SER A 221 6.11 -10.31 -11.88
CA SER A 221 7.10 -11.31 -11.45
C SER A 221 8.53 -10.93 -11.83
N MET A 222 8.71 -10.20 -12.93
CA MET A 222 10.02 -9.79 -13.45
C MET A 222 10.74 -8.77 -12.54
N ILE A 223 9.99 -7.99 -11.74
CA ILE A 223 10.58 -7.00 -10.82
C ILE A 223 11.14 -7.60 -9.53
N ASN A 224 11.06 -8.90 -9.35
CA ASN A 224 11.59 -9.62 -8.18
C ASN A 224 12.97 -10.23 -8.50
N TYR A 225 13.00 -11.53 -8.75
CA TYR A 225 14.23 -12.25 -8.97
C TYR A 225 14.99 -11.82 -10.25
N PRO A 226 14.34 -11.66 -11.41
CA PRO A 226 15.05 -11.20 -12.62
C PRO A 226 15.69 -9.82 -12.45
N LEU A 227 14.99 -8.85 -11.83
CA LEU A 227 15.55 -7.54 -11.55
C LEU A 227 16.78 -7.62 -10.64
N LYS A 228 16.72 -8.40 -9.56
CA LYS A 228 17.85 -8.58 -8.64
C LYS A 228 19.06 -9.19 -9.34
N ASN A 229 18.85 -10.15 -10.22
CA ASN A 229 19.94 -10.76 -10.99
C ASN A 229 20.61 -9.74 -11.92
N TRP A 230 19.82 -8.92 -12.60
CA TRP A 230 20.34 -7.89 -13.48
C TRP A 230 21.13 -6.81 -12.71
N LEU A 231 20.61 -6.34 -11.57
CA LEU A 231 21.32 -5.41 -10.67
C LEU A 231 22.66 -6.02 -10.21
N LYS A 232 22.67 -7.31 -9.84
CA LYS A 232 23.90 -8.01 -9.45
C LYS A 232 24.90 -8.11 -10.61
N LYS A 233 24.44 -8.42 -11.84
CA LYS A 233 25.28 -8.40 -13.06
C LYS A 233 25.90 -7.02 -13.30
N ALA A 234 25.18 -5.96 -12.97
CA ALA A 234 25.67 -4.58 -13.05
C ALA A 234 26.59 -4.18 -11.88
N GLY A 235 26.94 -5.09 -10.97
CA GLY A 235 27.77 -4.77 -9.81
C GLY A 235 27.08 -3.90 -8.74
N ILE A 236 25.76 -3.72 -8.82
CA ILE A 236 24.98 -2.91 -7.87
C ILE A 236 24.62 -3.78 -6.67
N THR A 237 25.22 -3.49 -5.51
CA THR A 237 25.03 -4.23 -4.25
C THR A 237 23.90 -3.69 -3.37
N LYS A 238 23.44 -2.47 -3.65
CA LYS A 238 22.33 -1.84 -2.93
C LYS A 238 21.04 -2.67 -3.08
N PRO A 239 20.19 -2.79 -2.04
CA PRO A 239 18.92 -3.51 -2.11
C PRO A 239 17.85 -2.70 -2.87
N ILE A 240 18.10 -2.45 -4.16
CA ILE A 240 17.19 -1.71 -5.02
C ILE A 240 15.98 -2.56 -5.37
N THR A 241 14.79 -2.00 -5.20
CA THR A 241 13.53 -2.51 -5.72
C THR A 241 13.11 -1.69 -6.94
N PHE A 242 12.12 -2.17 -7.71
CA PHE A 242 11.60 -1.38 -8.83
C PHE A 242 11.11 0.02 -8.39
N HIS A 243 10.56 0.12 -7.18
CA HIS A 243 10.17 1.42 -6.61
C HIS A 243 11.37 2.32 -6.31
N GLY A 244 12.55 1.74 -6.09
CA GLY A 244 13.81 2.46 -5.93
C GLY A 244 14.19 3.28 -7.15
N PHE A 245 13.82 2.86 -8.36
CA PHE A 245 14.04 3.64 -9.59
C PHE A 245 13.29 4.98 -9.58
N ARG A 246 12.08 5.01 -9.03
CA ARG A 246 11.36 6.26 -8.81
C ARG A 246 12.04 7.17 -7.77
N HIS A 247 12.71 6.59 -6.77
CA HIS A 247 13.53 7.39 -5.84
C HIS A 247 14.78 7.92 -6.54
N SER A 248 15.39 7.13 -7.44
CA SER A 248 16.52 7.57 -8.26
C SER A 248 16.13 8.78 -9.13
N TYR A 249 14.97 8.74 -9.77
CA TYR A 249 14.44 9.89 -10.54
C TYR A 249 14.44 11.17 -9.70
N ALA A 250 13.91 11.13 -8.48
CA ALA A 250 13.80 12.31 -7.62
C ALA A 250 15.15 12.87 -7.12
N VAL A 251 16.24 12.11 -7.26
CA VAL A 251 17.60 12.50 -6.85
C VAL A 251 18.47 12.94 -8.04
N ILE A 252 18.17 12.43 -9.24
CA ILE A 252 18.95 12.71 -10.46
C ILE A 252 18.50 14.02 -11.13
N GLN A 253 17.28 14.45 -10.89
CA GLN A 253 16.75 15.75 -11.34
C GLN A 253 17.35 16.92 -10.54
#